data_68aabffd109314fa09c83f9e958276f8
#
_entry.id   68aabffd109314fa09c83f9e958276f8
#
_cell.length_a   1.000
_cell.length_b   1.000
_cell.length_c   1.000
_cell.angle_alpha   90.00
_cell.angle_beta   90.00
_cell.angle_gamma   90.00
#
_symmetry.space_group_name_H-M   'P 1'
#
loop_
_entity.id
_entity.type
_entity.pdbx_description
1 polymer ?
#
loop_
_entity_poly.entity_id
_entity_poly.type
_entity_poly.pdbx_seq_one_letter_code
_entity_poly.pdbx_strand_id
1 'polypeptide(L)'
;VLGPLVIPLLTAFVPDSRVEEAVQEIFMPQEPPAGYMEHIGAGLTLRRHSLRANALQRANLLSEIEALHPRYAEITVPVEIVHGTADTTVGVSIHSEPLAAQVKGAHLTVLDGIGHMPHHSAPEAVIAAIHRAATRAGLRPAD
;
A
#
# COMPACT_ATOMS: atom_id res chain seq x y z
N VAL A 1 27.19 -14.60 7.08
CA VAL A 1 28.33 -13.69 7.25
C VAL A 1 28.72 -12.99 5.93
N LEU A 2 28.22 -13.44 4.75
CA LEU A 2 28.50 -12.85 3.43
C LEU A 2 27.61 -11.66 3.04
N GLY A 3 26.47 -11.45 3.71
CA GLY A 3 25.49 -10.41 3.38
C GLY A 3 26.03 -8.98 3.27
N PRO A 4 26.92 -8.52 4.17
CA PRO A 4 27.44 -7.15 4.10
C PRO A 4 28.27 -6.82 2.86
N LEU A 5 28.84 -7.82 2.22
CA LEU A 5 29.65 -7.67 0.99
C LEU A 5 28.84 -7.97 -0.28
N VAL A 6 27.95 -8.94 -0.21
CA VAL A 6 27.17 -9.40 -1.38
C VAL A 6 26.03 -8.47 -1.73
N ILE A 7 25.32 -7.94 -0.72
CA ILE A 7 24.16 -7.04 -0.97
C ILE A 7 24.58 -5.76 -1.71
N PRO A 8 25.63 -5.01 -1.29
CA PRO A 8 26.06 -3.82 -2.02
C PRO A 8 26.51 -4.12 -3.46
N LEU A 9 27.12 -5.29 -3.67
CA LEU A 9 27.55 -5.71 -5.00
C LEU A 9 26.36 -6.01 -5.91
N LEU A 10 25.36 -6.74 -5.41
CA LEU A 10 24.15 -7.07 -6.16
C LEU A 10 23.31 -5.82 -6.47
N THR A 11 23.21 -4.90 -5.53
CA THR A 11 22.38 -3.67 -5.71
C THR A 11 23.08 -2.62 -6.58
N ALA A 12 24.40 -2.60 -6.63
CA ALA A 12 25.14 -1.71 -7.52
C ALA A 12 24.94 -2.03 -9.03
N PHE A 13 24.42 -3.20 -9.34
CA PHE A 13 24.19 -3.68 -10.71
C PHE A 13 22.69 -3.83 -11.04
N VAL A 14 21.78 -3.34 -10.20
CA VAL A 14 20.36 -3.28 -10.56
C VAL A 14 20.17 -2.17 -11.59
N PRO A 15 19.85 -2.46 -12.84
CA PRO A 15 19.64 -1.44 -13.84
C PRO A 15 18.36 -0.66 -13.52
N ASP A 16 18.34 0.63 -13.85
CA ASP A 16 17.19 1.52 -13.62
C ASP A 16 15.91 0.97 -14.26
N SER A 17 16.03 0.28 -15.42
CA SER A 17 14.91 -0.38 -16.08
C SER A 17 14.16 -1.39 -15.21
N ARG A 18 14.85 -2.07 -14.29
CA ARG A 18 14.19 -2.99 -13.35
C ARG A 18 13.37 -2.28 -12.30
N VAL A 19 13.81 -1.09 -11.90
CA VAL A 19 13.06 -0.25 -10.97
C VAL A 19 11.84 0.35 -11.67
N GLU A 20 12.00 0.76 -12.92
CA GLU A 20 10.89 1.24 -13.78
C GLU A 20 9.84 0.15 -14.01
N GLU A 21 10.27 -1.07 -14.39
CA GLU A 21 9.38 -2.22 -14.55
C GLU A 21 8.58 -2.48 -13.26
N ALA A 22 9.23 -2.51 -12.10
CA ALA A 22 8.57 -2.73 -10.82
C ALA A 22 7.57 -1.62 -10.47
N VAL A 23 7.86 -0.37 -10.82
CA VAL A 23 6.91 0.74 -10.65
C VAL A 23 5.73 0.59 -11.60
N GLN A 24 5.96 0.22 -12.86
CA GLN A 24 4.86 -0.04 -13.80
C GLN A 24 3.96 -1.17 -13.32
N GLU A 25 4.53 -2.27 -12.83
CA GLU A 25 3.77 -3.41 -12.30
C GLU A 25 2.80 -3.02 -11.18
N ILE A 26 3.23 -2.17 -10.23
CA ILE A 26 2.35 -1.75 -9.13
C ILE A 26 1.23 -0.80 -9.56
N PHE A 27 1.36 -0.12 -10.71
CA PHE A 27 0.31 0.74 -11.25
C PHE A 27 -0.67 0.00 -12.15
N MET A 28 -0.30 -1.19 -12.65
CA MET A 28 -1.16 -1.92 -13.57
C MET A 28 -2.60 -2.10 -13.06
N PRO A 29 -3.60 -1.95 -13.93
CA PRO A 29 -3.55 -1.70 -15.38
C PRO A 29 -3.36 -0.24 -15.78
N GLN A 30 -3.24 0.69 -14.82
CA GLN A 30 -3.00 2.11 -15.10
C GLN A 30 -1.51 2.38 -15.31
N GLU A 31 -1.21 3.55 -15.87
CA GLU A 31 0.16 4.06 -16.00
C GLU A 31 0.55 4.92 -14.78
N PRO A 32 1.81 4.87 -14.36
CA PRO A 32 2.31 5.80 -13.34
C PRO A 32 2.26 7.25 -13.84
N PRO A 33 2.00 8.23 -12.95
CA PRO A 33 2.08 9.65 -13.31
C PRO A 33 3.45 10.03 -13.88
N ALA A 34 3.47 10.98 -14.80
CA ALA A 34 4.72 11.49 -15.35
C ALA A 34 5.63 12.03 -14.23
N GLY A 35 6.92 11.67 -14.27
CA GLY A 35 7.89 12.07 -13.25
C GLY A 35 7.77 11.34 -11.91
N TYR A 36 6.96 10.27 -11.82
CA TYR A 36 6.74 9.53 -10.58
C TYR A 36 8.04 8.95 -10.00
N MET A 37 8.90 8.39 -10.84
CA MET A 37 10.17 7.78 -10.43
C MET A 37 11.09 8.79 -9.74
N GLU A 38 11.23 9.98 -10.32
CA GLU A 38 12.04 11.07 -9.76
C GLU A 38 11.43 11.59 -8.47
N HIS A 39 10.09 11.72 -8.45
CA HIS A 39 9.36 12.24 -7.30
C HIS A 39 9.53 11.36 -6.05
N ILE A 40 9.38 10.04 -6.20
CA ILE A 40 9.51 9.11 -5.08
C ILE A 40 10.96 8.78 -4.71
N GLY A 41 11.92 9.13 -5.59
CA GLY A 41 13.33 8.77 -5.39
C GLY A 41 13.52 7.25 -5.30
N ALA A 42 12.99 6.49 -6.24
CA ALA A 42 12.93 5.02 -6.22
C ALA A 42 14.27 4.34 -5.91
N GLY A 43 15.40 4.92 -6.37
CA GLY A 43 16.74 4.44 -6.03
C GLY A 43 17.10 4.46 -4.54
N LEU A 44 16.32 5.19 -3.71
CA LEU A 44 16.54 5.20 -2.25
C LEU A 44 16.21 3.85 -1.61
N THR A 45 15.32 3.07 -2.22
CA THR A 45 14.97 1.72 -1.74
C THR A 45 16.13 0.75 -1.83
N LEU A 46 17.05 0.96 -2.78
CA LEU A 46 18.22 0.12 -3.00
C LEU A 46 19.37 0.41 -2.00
N ARG A 47 19.23 1.45 -1.18
CA ARG A 47 20.24 1.74 -0.14
C ARG A 47 20.31 0.58 0.85
N ARG A 48 21.53 0.23 1.26
CA ARG A 48 21.81 -0.91 2.16
C ARG A 48 20.94 -0.95 3.41
N HIS A 49 20.76 0.21 4.07
CA HIS A 49 19.92 0.27 5.28
C HIS A 49 18.43 0.11 4.97
N SER A 50 17.93 0.65 3.83
CA SER A 50 16.55 0.47 3.39
C SER A 50 16.26 -0.99 3.06
N LEU A 51 17.12 -1.65 2.29
CA LEU A 51 17.00 -3.08 1.97
C LEU A 51 16.99 -3.95 3.23
N ARG A 52 17.89 -3.66 4.19
CA ARG A 52 17.91 -4.39 5.47
C ARG A 52 16.62 -4.19 6.26
N ALA A 53 16.14 -2.95 6.36
CA ALA A 53 14.89 -2.65 7.06
C ALA A 53 13.70 -3.37 6.40
N ASN A 54 13.58 -3.29 5.08
CA ASN A 54 12.53 -3.97 4.31
C ASN A 54 12.60 -5.51 4.49
N ALA A 55 13.80 -6.09 4.46
CA ALA A 55 13.95 -7.53 4.65
C ALA A 55 13.51 -7.97 6.05
N LEU A 56 13.86 -7.21 7.10
CA LEU A 56 13.44 -7.47 8.49
C LEU A 56 11.92 -7.32 8.66
N GLN A 57 11.34 -6.26 8.09
CA GLN A 57 9.88 -6.07 8.12
C GLN A 57 9.15 -7.22 7.44
N ARG A 58 9.59 -7.64 6.26
CA ARG A 58 8.98 -8.77 5.56
C ARG A 58 9.11 -10.09 6.31
N ALA A 59 10.26 -10.31 6.96
CA ALA A 59 10.48 -11.53 7.74
C ALA A 59 9.55 -11.64 8.97
N ASN A 60 9.19 -10.51 9.57
CA ASN A 60 8.36 -10.45 10.77
C ASN A 60 6.87 -10.22 10.46
N LEU A 61 6.53 -9.77 9.24
CA LEU A 61 5.21 -9.27 8.89
C LEU A 61 4.09 -10.24 9.24
N LEU A 62 4.24 -11.52 8.87
CA LEU A 62 3.18 -12.52 9.09
C LEU A 62 2.89 -12.70 10.58
N SER A 63 3.92 -12.90 11.40
CA SER A 63 3.74 -13.10 12.83
C SER A 63 3.17 -11.87 13.54
N GLU A 64 3.52 -10.67 13.08
CA GLU A 64 2.97 -9.43 13.62
C GLU A 64 1.49 -9.25 13.21
N ILE A 65 1.14 -9.55 11.96
CA ILE A 65 -0.26 -9.52 11.50
C ILE A 65 -1.10 -10.57 12.26
N GLU A 66 -0.62 -11.79 12.43
CA GLU A 66 -1.31 -12.83 13.21
C GLU A 66 -1.58 -12.41 14.66
N ALA A 67 -0.64 -11.68 15.28
CA ALA A 67 -0.80 -11.14 16.61
C ALA A 67 -1.77 -9.94 16.68
N LEU A 68 -1.82 -9.11 15.65
CA LEU A 68 -2.67 -7.91 15.60
C LEU A 68 -4.09 -8.20 15.11
N HIS A 69 -4.24 -9.15 14.20
CA HIS A 69 -5.52 -9.47 13.54
C HIS A 69 -6.70 -9.66 14.51
N PRO A 70 -6.58 -10.39 15.64
CA PRO A 70 -7.68 -10.55 16.60
C PRO A 70 -8.15 -9.21 17.21
N ARG A 71 -7.27 -8.20 17.22
CA ARG A 71 -7.52 -6.90 17.82
C ARG A 71 -8.16 -5.89 16.86
N TYR A 72 -8.32 -6.21 15.59
CA TYR A 72 -8.95 -5.31 14.62
C TYR A 72 -10.42 -5.01 15.00
N ALA A 73 -11.10 -5.93 15.68
CA ALA A 73 -12.44 -5.71 16.20
C ALA A 73 -12.51 -4.65 17.34
N GLU A 74 -11.37 -4.29 17.94
CA GLU A 74 -11.26 -3.24 18.96
C GLU A 74 -11.21 -1.83 18.36
N ILE A 75 -11.06 -1.69 17.03
CA ILE A 75 -11.00 -0.41 16.34
C ILE A 75 -12.36 0.28 16.46
N THR A 76 -12.39 1.46 17.09
CA THR A 76 -13.60 2.26 17.34
C THR A 76 -13.66 3.54 16.51
N VAL A 77 -12.53 3.93 15.91
CA VAL A 77 -12.49 5.10 15.02
C VAL A 77 -13.13 4.79 13.67
N PRO A 78 -13.69 5.77 12.95
CA PRO A 78 -14.16 5.58 11.60
C PRO A 78 -13.06 5.06 10.67
N VAL A 79 -13.36 4.00 9.94
CA VAL A 79 -12.44 3.40 8.97
C VAL A 79 -13.07 3.47 7.59
N GLU A 80 -12.31 3.96 6.62
CA GLU A 80 -12.63 3.92 5.19
C GLU A 80 -11.56 3.10 4.49
N ILE A 81 -11.97 2.15 3.68
CA ILE A 81 -11.11 1.26 2.90
C ILE A 81 -11.41 1.52 1.43
N VAL A 82 -10.37 1.78 0.64
CA VAL A 82 -10.50 1.95 -0.83
C VAL A 82 -9.62 0.92 -1.51
N HIS A 83 -10.19 0.13 -2.41
CA HIS A 83 -9.48 -0.96 -3.07
C HIS A 83 -9.94 -1.11 -4.53
N GLY A 84 -8.99 -1.36 -5.42
CA GLY A 84 -9.27 -1.57 -6.84
C GLY A 84 -9.48 -3.05 -7.18
N THR A 85 -10.45 -3.37 -8.07
CA THR A 85 -10.73 -4.76 -8.47
C THR A 85 -9.62 -5.38 -9.31
N ALA A 86 -8.79 -4.55 -9.96
CA ALA A 86 -7.68 -5.00 -10.79
C ALA A 86 -6.34 -5.05 -10.03
N ASP A 87 -6.35 -4.92 -8.70
CA ASP A 87 -5.15 -5.06 -7.87
C ASP A 87 -4.64 -6.50 -7.87
N THR A 88 -3.52 -6.72 -8.54
CA THR A 88 -2.83 -8.01 -8.61
C THR A 88 -1.75 -8.18 -7.53
N THR A 89 -1.43 -7.11 -6.81
CA THR A 89 -0.44 -7.12 -5.71
C THR A 89 -1.06 -7.66 -4.43
N VAL A 90 -2.24 -7.16 -4.07
CA VAL A 90 -3.02 -7.61 -2.93
C VAL A 90 -4.49 -7.77 -3.32
N GLY A 91 -5.05 -8.95 -3.14
CA GLY A 91 -6.43 -9.24 -3.55
C GLY A 91 -7.46 -8.65 -2.59
N VAL A 92 -8.51 -8.02 -3.13
CA VAL A 92 -9.61 -7.41 -2.35
C VAL A 92 -10.26 -8.41 -1.40
N SER A 93 -10.51 -9.64 -1.88
CA SER A 93 -11.17 -10.70 -1.11
C SER A 93 -10.33 -11.27 0.04
N ILE A 94 -9.01 -11.10 -0.05
CA ILE A 94 -8.08 -11.59 0.99
C ILE A 94 -7.82 -10.51 2.04
N HIS A 95 -7.83 -9.24 1.65
CA HIS A 95 -7.40 -8.13 2.53
C HIS A 95 -8.57 -7.23 2.94
N SER A 96 -9.20 -6.55 1.99
CA SER A 96 -10.14 -5.48 2.29
C SER A 96 -11.51 -5.96 2.73
N GLU A 97 -12.03 -6.99 2.11
CA GLU A 97 -13.34 -7.57 2.50
C GLU A 97 -13.31 -8.15 3.93
N PRO A 98 -12.33 -9.00 4.31
CA PRO A 98 -12.23 -9.49 5.68
C PRO A 98 -12.01 -8.38 6.71
N LEU A 99 -11.19 -7.37 6.39
CA LEU A 99 -10.98 -6.23 7.27
C LEU A 99 -12.27 -5.43 7.48
N ALA A 100 -13.01 -5.15 6.39
CA ALA A 100 -14.29 -4.44 6.46
C ALA A 100 -15.34 -5.23 7.27
N ALA A 101 -15.33 -6.55 7.18
CA ALA A 101 -16.23 -7.40 7.95
C ALA A 101 -15.87 -7.45 9.44
N GLN A 102 -14.59 -7.32 9.79
CA GLN A 102 -14.10 -7.42 11.16
C GLN A 102 -14.19 -6.10 11.93
N VAL A 103 -13.91 -4.98 11.27
CA VAL A 103 -13.94 -3.65 11.89
C VAL A 103 -15.36 -3.08 11.87
N LYS A 104 -15.96 -2.96 13.04
CA LYS A 104 -17.34 -2.46 13.17
C LYS A 104 -17.47 -1.04 12.61
N GLY A 105 -18.35 -0.90 11.61
CA GLY A 105 -18.59 0.39 10.98
C GLY A 105 -17.51 0.82 9.98
N ALA A 106 -16.61 -0.07 9.59
CA ALA A 106 -15.76 0.18 8.43
C ALA A 106 -16.61 0.28 7.15
N HIS A 107 -16.19 1.16 6.25
CA HIS A 107 -16.80 1.31 4.93
C HIS A 107 -15.78 0.94 3.86
N LEU A 108 -16.13 0.01 2.99
CA LEU A 108 -15.31 -0.43 1.86
C LEU A 108 -15.85 0.16 0.55
N THR A 109 -15.01 0.91 -0.15
CA THR A 109 -15.24 1.37 -1.52
C THR A 109 -14.39 0.53 -2.47
N VAL A 110 -15.03 -0.26 -3.31
CA VAL A 110 -14.37 -1.06 -4.34
C VAL A 110 -14.45 -0.31 -5.66
N LEU A 111 -13.31 -0.09 -6.31
CA LEU A 111 -13.17 0.66 -7.56
C LEU A 111 -12.91 -0.29 -8.71
N ASP A 112 -13.87 -0.37 -9.64
CA ASP A 112 -13.77 -1.28 -10.77
C ASP A 112 -12.66 -0.89 -11.73
N GLY A 113 -11.86 -1.89 -12.17
CA GLY A 113 -10.74 -1.72 -13.09
C GLY A 113 -9.54 -0.95 -12.54
N ILE A 114 -9.54 -0.52 -11.28
CA ILE A 114 -8.41 0.17 -10.67
C ILE A 114 -7.44 -0.84 -10.05
N GLY A 115 -6.14 -0.59 -10.20
CA GLY A 115 -5.05 -1.41 -9.68
C GLY A 115 -4.66 -1.05 -8.24
N HIS A 116 -3.39 -1.35 -7.90
CA HIS A 116 -2.85 -1.23 -6.54
C HIS A 116 -2.67 0.21 -6.03
N MET A 117 -2.75 1.20 -6.90
CA MET A 117 -2.45 2.61 -6.56
C MET A 117 -3.68 3.53 -6.70
N PRO A 118 -4.81 3.25 -6.02
CA PRO A 118 -6.05 4.04 -6.17
C PRO A 118 -5.88 5.52 -5.84
N HIS A 119 -4.97 5.88 -4.94
CA HIS A 119 -4.69 7.27 -4.59
C HIS A 119 -4.04 8.09 -5.71
N HIS A 120 -3.46 7.43 -6.71
CA HIS A 120 -2.98 8.06 -7.93
C HIS A 120 -3.97 7.92 -9.09
N SER A 121 -4.61 6.75 -9.20
CA SER A 121 -5.44 6.40 -10.34
C SER A 121 -6.89 6.86 -10.22
N ALA A 122 -7.36 7.07 -8.98
CA ALA A 122 -8.72 7.53 -8.66
C ALA A 122 -8.71 8.47 -7.43
N PRO A 123 -7.95 9.59 -7.49
CA PRO A 123 -7.74 10.45 -6.32
C PRO A 123 -9.03 11.01 -5.73
N GLU A 124 -10.05 11.30 -6.56
CA GLU A 124 -11.33 11.82 -6.10
C GLU A 124 -12.05 10.83 -5.17
N ALA A 125 -12.00 9.53 -5.48
CA ALA A 125 -12.61 8.49 -4.64
C ALA A 125 -11.89 8.38 -3.29
N VAL A 126 -10.57 8.51 -3.29
CA VAL A 126 -9.76 8.48 -2.06
C VAL A 126 -10.00 9.74 -1.23
N ILE A 127 -10.05 10.92 -1.84
CA ILE A 127 -10.37 12.18 -1.17
C ILE A 127 -11.78 12.12 -0.57
N ALA A 128 -12.76 11.60 -1.30
CA ALA A 128 -14.12 11.41 -0.78
C ALA A 128 -14.15 10.47 0.44
N ALA A 129 -13.36 9.38 0.42
CA ALA A 129 -13.23 8.49 1.56
C ALA A 129 -12.61 9.20 2.78
N ILE A 130 -11.57 10.01 2.58
CA ILE A 130 -10.95 10.83 3.64
C ILE A 130 -12.00 11.79 4.25
N HIS A 131 -12.77 12.46 3.41
CA HIS A 131 -13.83 13.38 3.88
C HIS A 131 -14.90 12.64 4.69
N ARG A 132 -15.37 11.47 4.21
CA ARG A 132 -16.31 10.64 4.97
C ARG A 132 -15.75 10.24 6.34
N ALA A 133 -14.49 9.79 6.38
CA ALA A 133 -13.83 9.45 7.65
C ALA A 133 -13.79 10.65 8.60
N ALA A 134 -13.39 11.83 8.11
CA ALA A 134 -13.33 13.06 8.90
C ALA A 134 -14.72 13.51 9.41
N THR A 135 -15.75 13.44 8.57
CA THR A 135 -17.13 13.75 8.96
C THR A 135 -17.63 12.78 10.03
N ARG A 136 -17.42 11.48 9.85
CA ARG A 136 -17.82 10.45 10.83
C ARG A 136 -17.06 10.56 12.15
N ALA A 137 -15.84 11.10 12.12
CA ALA A 137 -15.04 11.39 13.32
C ALA A 137 -15.44 12.72 14.00
N GLY A 138 -16.37 13.48 13.45
CA GLY A 138 -16.76 14.81 13.97
C GLY A 138 -15.70 15.91 13.76
N LEU A 139 -14.72 15.66 12.88
CA LEU A 139 -13.64 16.61 12.55
C LEU A 139 -14.06 17.58 11.44
N ARG A 140 -15.17 17.31 10.79
CA ARG A 140 -15.75 18.12 9.71
C ARG A 140 -17.27 18.05 9.78
N PRO A 141 -18.01 19.16 9.47
CA PRO A 141 -19.47 19.09 9.34
C PRO A 141 -19.87 18.12 8.22
N ALA A 142 -21.06 17.54 8.37
CA ALA A 142 -21.70 16.82 7.25
C ALA A 142 -22.15 17.88 6.21
N ASP A 143 -21.86 17.63 4.95
CA ASP A 143 -22.30 18.46 3.82
C ASP A 143 -23.80 18.31 3.62
#